data_f330f2ec31640bb5a409cff333299d52
#
_entry.id   f330f2ec31640bb5a409cff333299d52
#
_cell.length_a   1.000
_cell.length_b   1.000
_cell.length_c   1.000
_cell.angle_alpha   90.00
_cell.angle_beta   90.00
_cell.angle_gamma   90.00
#
_symmetry.space_group_name_H-M   'P 1'
#
loop_
_entity.id
_entity.type
_entity.pdbx_description
1 polymer ?
#
loop_
_entity_poly.entity_id
_entity_poly.type
_entity_poly.pdbx_seq_one_letter_code
_entity_poly.pdbx_strand_id
1 'polypeptide(L)'
;MKFLTLILAFMSLQLFSAEGGPCGHFLSEDGLEEGKCEEFKADHTDKESLQKGAQIFMNYCYGCHSLKYGRYNRVARDLGIPEDLFQENLMFGDQKMGDLMAIGMDQLEAKEWFGIAPPDLTLETS
;
A
#
# COMPACT_ATOMS: atom_id res chain seq x y z
N MET A 1 6.63 -51.97 -12.49
CA MET A 1 5.74 -51.66 -11.37
C MET A 1 6.39 -50.77 -10.29
N LYS A 2 7.71 -50.80 -10.05
CA LYS A 2 8.38 -49.94 -9.03
C LYS A 2 8.49 -48.45 -9.40
N PHE A 3 8.49 -48.12 -10.71
CA PHE A 3 8.54 -46.71 -11.19
C PHE A 3 7.20 -45.97 -11.05
N LEU A 4 6.08 -46.68 -11.12
CA LEU A 4 4.75 -46.09 -11.01
C LEU A 4 4.43 -45.68 -9.58
N THR A 5 4.94 -46.41 -8.58
CA THR A 5 4.79 -46.06 -7.17
C THR A 5 5.61 -44.85 -6.74
N LEU A 6 6.75 -44.60 -7.40
CA LEU A 6 7.59 -43.42 -7.15
C LEU A 6 6.95 -42.13 -7.70
N ILE A 7 6.26 -42.19 -8.84
CA ILE A 7 5.55 -41.04 -9.42
C ILE A 7 4.33 -40.66 -8.58
N LEU A 8 3.61 -41.64 -8.04
CA LEU A 8 2.47 -41.40 -7.14
C LEU A 8 2.89 -40.80 -5.80
N ALA A 9 4.06 -41.15 -5.27
CA ALA A 9 4.61 -40.57 -4.05
C ALA A 9 5.08 -39.11 -4.24
N PHE A 10 5.49 -38.74 -5.46
CA PHE A 10 5.90 -37.36 -5.78
C PHE A 10 4.71 -36.44 -6.04
N MET A 11 3.55 -36.96 -6.43
CA MET A 11 2.33 -36.16 -6.62
C MET A 11 1.59 -35.83 -5.32
N SER A 12 1.92 -36.46 -4.21
CA SER A 12 1.32 -36.16 -2.89
C SER A 12 2.05 -35.04 -2.12
N LEU A 13 3.11 -34.46 -2.69
CA LEU A 13 3.84 -33.33 -2.09
C LEU A 13 3.33 -31.96 -2.60
N GLN A 14 2.11 -31.94 -3.10
CA GLN A 14 1.44 -30.74 -3.56
C GLN A 14 0.49 -30.24 -2.49
N LEU A 15 0.56 -28.93 -2.23
CA LEU A 15 -0.47 -28.16 -1.56
C LEU A 15 -0.42 -28.12 -0.02
N PHE A 16 0.72 -27.72 0.52
CA PHE A 16 0.63 -26.79 1.63
C PHE A 16 0.57 -25.37 1.02
N SER A 17 -0.58 -25.04 0.47
CA SER A 17 -0.96 -23.63 0.38
C SER A 17 -1.07 -23.16 1.82
N ALA A 18 -0.17 -22.28 2.24
CA ALA A 18 -0.38 -21.50 3.43
C ALA A 18 -1.60 -20.60 3.12
N GLU A 19 -2.78 -21.09 3.44
CA GLU A 19 -3.95 -20.25 3.61
C GLU A 19 -3.69 -19.40 4.85
N GLY A 20 -2.82 -18.39 4.69
CA GLY A 20 -2.78 -17.28 5.60
C GLY A 20 -4.12 -16.58 5.47
N GLY A 21 -4.93 -16.58 6.51
CA GLY A 21 -6.09 -15.71 6.56
C GLY A 21 -5.67 -14.26 6.28
N PRO A 22 -6.58 -13.39 5.84
CA PRO A 22 -6.27 -12.02 5.39
C PRO A 22 -5.52 -11.17 6.42
N CYS A 23 -5.40 -11.61 7.66
CA CYS A 23 -4.76 -10.86 8.74
C CYS A 23 -3.56 -11.55 9.38
N GLY A 24 -3.19 -12.73 8.90
CA GLY A 24 -2.10 -13.51 9.49
C GLY A 24 -2.38 -13.99 10.94
N HIS A 25 -1.33 -14.47 11.57
CA HIS A 25 -1.34 -14.90 12.96
C HIS A 25 -0.50 -13.94 13.81
N PHE A 26 -0.91 -13.63 14.99
CA PHE A 26 -0.11 -12.90 15.96
C PHE A 26 0.09 -13.71 17.24
N LEU A 27 1.18 -13.43 17.94
CA LEU A 27 1.47 -14.06 19.23
C LEU A 27 0.69 -13.32 20.32
N SER A 28 -0.24 -14.00 20.97
CA SER A 28 -0.83 -13.55 22.23
C SER A 28 -0.11 -14.20 23.41
N GLU A 29 -0.39 -13.76 24.63
CA GLU A 29 0.17 -14.39 25.86
C GLU A 29 -0.23 -15.88 25.98
N ASP A 30 -1.32 -16.29 25.36
CA ASP A 30 -1.85 -17.65 25.38
C ASP A 30 -1.43 -18.50 24.16
N GLY A 31 -0.67 -17.93 23.20
CA GLY A 31 -0.18 -18.63 22.02
C GLY A 31 -0.44 -17.89 20.70
N LEU A 32 -0.46 -18.66 19.59
CA LEU A 32 -0.79 -18.15 18.25
C LEU A 32 -2.31 -18.04 18.11
N GLU A 33 -2.81 -16.82 17.97
CA GLU A 33 -4.21 -16.58 17.65
C GLU A 33 -4.37 -16.13 16.20
N GLU A 34 -5.45 -16.56 15.57
CA GLU A 34 -5.82 -16.07 14.24
C GLU A 34 -6.32 -14.63 14.35
N GLY A 35 -5.64 -13.73 13.65
CA GLY A 35 -5.98 -12.32 13.64
C GLY A 35 -7.38 -12.08 13.04
N LYS A 36 -8.27 -11.53 13.84
CA LYS A 36 -9.59 -11.11 13.37
C LYS A 36 -9.47 -9.70 12.82
N CYS A 37 -9.38 -9.57 11.51
CA CYS A 37 -9.42 -8.26 10.86
C CYS A 37 -10.81 -7.67 10.91
N GLU A 38 -10.89 -6.41 11.24
CA GLU A 38 -12.09 -5.64 10.91
C GLU A 38 -12.15 -5.44 9.39
N GLU A 39 -13.26 -5.81 8.77
CA GLU A 39 -13.49 -5.57 7.36
C GLU A 39 -13.67 -4.07 7.14
N PHE A 40 -12.64 -3.42 6.61
CA PHE A 40 -12.74 -2.01 6.23
C PHE A 40 -13.45 -1.89 4.88
N LYS A 41 -14.60 -1.24 4.89
CA LYS A 41 -15.35 -0.89 3.66
C LYS A 41 -15.13 0.58 3.34
N ALA A 42 -14.27 0.84 2.36
CA ALA A 42 -14.04 2.21 1.90
C ALA A 42 -15.31 2.77 1.22
N ASP A 43 -15.78 3.92 1.68
CA ASP A 43 -16.81 4.68 0.96
C ASP A 43 -16.14 5.69 0.03
N HIS A 44 -16.05 5.32 -1.25
CA HIS A 44 -15.46 6.18 -2.28
C HIS A 44 -16.35 7.38 -2.67
N THR A 45 -17.54 7.50 -2.11
CA THR A 45 -18.46 8.62 -2.35
C THR A 45 -18.39 9.69 -1.27
N ASP A 46 -17.89 9.35 -0.09
CA ASP A 46 -17.67 10.29 1.01
C ASP A 46 -16.45 11.16 0.75
N LYS A 47 -16.67 12.29 0.08
CA LYS A 47 -15.61 13.24 -0.29
C LYS A 47 -14.90 13.85 0.92
N GLU A 48 -15.60 14.11 2.01
CA GLU A 48 -15.02 14.69 3.22
C GLU A 48 -14.01 13.71 3.83
N SER A 49 -14.38 12.47 3.99
CA SER A 49 -13.48 11.42 4.47
C SER A 49 -12.27 11.22 3.56
N LEU A 50 -12.48 11.20 2.23
CA LEU A 50 -11.39 11.06 1.25
C LEU A 50 -10.43 12.27 1.27
N GLN A 51 -10.92 13.50 1.38
CA GLN A 51 -10.11 14.70 1.50
C GLN A 51 -9.28 14.68 2.79
N LYS A 52 -9.89 14.24 3.90
CA LYS A 52 -9.18 14.06 5.16
C LYS A 52 -8.09 13.00 5.06
N GLY A 53 -8.39 11.89 4.39
CA GLY A 53 -7.42 10.83 4.10
C GLY A 53 -6.25 11.34 3.26
N ALA A 54 -6.51 12.12 2.22
CA ALA A 54 -5.47 12.76 1.40
C ALA A 54 -4.61 13.71 2.23
N GLN A 55 -5.20 14.52 3.10
CA GLN A 55 -4.44 15.39 4.01
C GLN A 55 -3.51 14.58 4.91
N ILE A 56 -3.99 13.49 5.51
CA ILE A 56 -3.18 12.62 6.36
C ILE A 56 -2.05 11.99 5.54
N PHE A 57 -2.36 11.46 4.36
CA PHE A 57 -1.37 10.84 3.49
C PHE A 57 -0.25 11.81 3.11
N MET A 58 -0.60 13.01 2.63
CA MET A 58 0.39 14.00 2.22
C MET A 58 1.29 14.47 3.36
N ASN A 59 0.74 14.58 4.59
CA ASN A 59 1.50 15.07 5.72
C ASN A 59 2.35 14.00 6.43
N TYR A 60 1.94 12.72 6.39
CA TYR A 60 2.57 11.69 7.22
C TYR A 60 3.16 10.52 6.43
N CYS A 61 2.64 10.23 5.25
CA CYS A 61 3.05 9.06 4.48
C CYS A 61 3.88 9.43 3.24
N TYR A 62 3.54 10.54 2.58
CA TYR A 62 4.11 10.94 1.30
C TYR A 62 5.61 11.27 1.37
N GLY A 63 6.17 11.56 2.53
CA GLY A 63 7.61 11.74 2.70
C GLY A 63 8.43 10.48 2.39
N CYS A 64 7.82 9.30 2.57
CA CYS A 64 8.44 8.00 2.35
C CYS A 64 7.80 7.18 1.22
N HIS A 65 6.51 7.36 0.97
CA HIS A 65 5.75 6.56 -0.01
C HIS A 65 5.27 7.41 -1.18
N SER A 66 5.74 7.07 -2.38
CA SER A 66 5.25 7.69 -3.61
C SER A 66 3.86 7.18 -4.00
N LEU A 67 3.16 7.99 -4.81
CA LEU A 67 2.06 7.58 -5.70
C LEU A 67 2.48 7.87 -7.15
N LYS A 68 3.56 7.23 -7.60
CA LYS A 68 4.30 7.60 -8.83
C LYS A 68 3.51 7.45 -10.13
N TYR A 69 2.35 6.80 -10.12
CA TYR A 69 1.44 6.72 -11.27
C TYR A 69 0.28 7.72 -11.15
N GLY A 70 0.15 8.42 -10.03
CA GLY A 70 -0.78 9.53 -9.82
C GLY A 70 -0.18 10.87 -10.21
N ARG A 71 -1.03 11.83 -10.52
CA ARG A 71 -0.66 13.26 -10.71
C ARG A 71 -1.43 14.10 -9.72
N TYR A 72 -0.81 15.15 -9.22
CA TYR A 72 -1.43 16.05 -8.23
C TYR A 72 -2.77 16.60 -8.71
N ASN A 73 -2.83 17.12 -9.95
CA ASN A 73 -4.06 17.67 -10.50
C ASN A 73 -5.17 16.62 -10.69
N ARG A 74 -4.81 15.37 -10.95
CA ARG A 74 -5.78 14.30 -11.05
C ARG A 74 -6.36 13.95 -9.67
N VAL A 75 -5.51 13.81 -8.67
CA VAL A 75 -5.93 13.55 -7.29
C VAL A 75 -6.78 14.70 -6.75
N ALA A 76 -6.36 15.95 -6.95
CA ALA A 76 -7.14 17.12 -6.56
C ALA A 76 -8.55 17.11 -7.16
N ARG A 77 -8.65 16.86 -8.48
CA ARG A 77 -9.93 16.79 -9.20
C ARG A 77 -10.82 15.65 -8.70
N ASP A 78 -10.27 14.45 -8.56
CA ASP A 78 -11.03 13.27 -8.13
C ASP A 78 -11.56 13.44 -6.70
N LEU A 79 -10.84 14.15 -5.85
CA LEU A 79 -11.24 14.50 -4.50
C LEU A 79 -12.16 15.74 -4.43
N GLY A 80 -12.29 16.49 -5.52
CA GLY A 80 -13.06 17.75 -5.53
C GLY A 80 -12.38 18.89 -4.76
N ILE A 81 -11.04 18.86 -4.64
CA ILE A 81 -10.26 19.92 -4.02
C ILE A 81 -9.83 20.90 -5.14
N PRO A 82 -10.08 22.23 -5.00
CA PRO A 82 -9.54 23.23 -5.91
C PRO A 82 -8.02 23.14 -6.02
N GLU A 83 -7.48 23.27 -7.24
CA GLU A 83 -6.05 23.04 -7.49
C GLU A 83 -5.16 24.03 -6.73
N ASP A 84 -5.59 25.27 -6.57
CA ASP A 84 -4.91 26.29 -5.78
C ASP A 84 -4.83 25.92 -4.30
N LEU A 85 -5.92 25.44 -3.72
CA LEU A 85 -5.93 24.97 -2.33
C LEU A 85 -5.09 23.70 -2.15
N PHE A 86 -5.12 22.79 -3.12
CA PHE A 86 -4.30 21.58 -3.07
C PHE A 86 -2.82 21.95 -3.11
N GLN A 87 -2.44 22.83 -4.02
CA GLN A 87 -1.06 23.29 -4.16
C GLN A 87 -0.56 24.02 -2.91
N GLU A 88 -1.36 24.91 -2.34
CA GLU A 88 -0.98 25.71 -1.17
C GLU A 88 -0.83 24.85 0.10
N ASN A 89 -1.69 23.84 0.29
CA ASN A 89 -1.83 23.16 1.56
C ASN A 89 -1.32 21.71 1.58
N LEU A 90 -1.16 21.09 0.40
CA LEU A 90 -0.83 19.65 0.30
C LEU A 90 0.42 19.37 -0.57
N MET A 91 1.04 20.39 -1.17
CA MET A 91 2.30 20.21 -1.91
C MET A 91 3.44 20.90 -1.15
N PHE A 92 4.53 20.15 -0.91
CA PHE A 92 5.63 20.56 -0.05
C PHE A 92 6.95 20.64 -0.82
N GLY A 93 6.99 21.37 -1.93
CA GLY A 93 8.20 21.53 -2.73
C GLY A 93 7.93 22.25 -4.03
N ASP A 94 8.85 22.12 -4.98
CA ASP A 94 8.82 22.84 -6.27
C ASP A 94 8.00 22.12 -7.36
N GLN A 95 7.26 21.07 -7.00
CA GLN A 95 6.45 20.29 -7.93
C GLN A 95 5.32 21.13 -8.49
N LYS A 96 4.94 20.81 -9.73
CA LYS A 96 3.80 21.42 -10.41
C LYS A 96 2.58 20.50 -10.35
N MET A 97 1.39 21.08 -10.45
CA MET A 97 0.14 20.32 -10.43
C MET A 97 0.07 19.19 -11.48
N GLY A 98 0.77 19.35 -12.61
CA GLY A 98 0.85 18.31 -13.66
C GLY A 98 1.86 17.21 -13.42
N ASP A 99 2.72 17.33 -12.41
CA ASP A 99 3.77 16.35 -12.13
C ASP A 99 3.23 15.07 -11.53
N LEU A 100 4.03 14.00 -11.65
CA LEU A 100 3.75 12.74 -10.98
C LEU A 100 4.07 12.86 -9.49
N MET A 101 3.29 12.17 -8.66
CA MET A 101 3.44 12.18 -7.21
C MET A 101 4.57 11.23 -6.77
N ALA A 102 5.80 11.59 -7.14
CA ALA A 102 7.01 10.88 -6.77
C ALA A 102 7.77 11.63 -5.67
N ILE A 103 8.24 10.90 -4.67
CA ILE A 103 9.09 11.45 -3.61
C ILE A 103 10.52 11.63 -4.08
N GLY A 104 11.26 12.52 -3.42
CA GLY A 104 12.68 12.75 -3.69
C GLY A 104 13.65 11.75 -3.03
N MET A 105 13.15 10.80 -2.26
CA MET A 105 13.99 9.81 -1.58
C MET A 105 14.61 8.85 -2.58
N ASP A 106 15.95 8.72 -2.55
CA ASP A 106 16.67 7.75 -3.37
C ASP A 106 16.44 6.32 -2.85
N GLN A 107 16.23 5.38 -3.77
CA GLN A 107 15.90 3.99 -3.45
C GLN A 107 17.07 3.24 -2.76
N LEU A 108 18.31 3.57 -3.11
CA LEU A 108 19.49 2.94 -2.51
C LEU A 108 19.71 3.46 -1.10
N GLU A 109 19.61 4.78 -0.92
CA GLU A 109 19.69 5.41 0.40
C GLU A 109 18.56 4.93 1.31
N ALA A 110 17.33 4.86 0.80
CA ALA A 110 16.19 4.35 1.55
C ALA A 110 16.41 2.91 2.04
N LYS A 111 16.99 2.06 1.19
CA LYS A 111 17.32 0.68 1.58
C LYS A 111 18.42 0.64 2.65
N GLU A 112 19.39 1.54 2.59
CA GLU A 112 20.43 1.64 3.61
C GLU A 112 19.87 2.09 4.96
N TRP A 113 18.94 3.05 4.95
CA TRP A 113 18.35 3.59 6.18
C TRP A 113 17.32 2.67 6.84
N PHE A 114 16.51 1.99 6.04
CA PHE A 114 15.36 1.21 6.52
C PHE A 114 15.50 -0.31 6.33
N GLY A 115 16.60 -0.78 5.71
CA GLY A 115 16.77 -2.18 5.33
C GLY A 115 16.03 -2.58 4.05
N ILE A 116 14.91 -1.92 3.76
CA ILE A 116 14.12 -2.04 2.52
C ILE A 116 13.62 -0.67 2.11
N ALA A 117 13.61 -0.37 0.82
CA ALA A 117 13.02 0.86 0.33
C ALA A 117 11.49 0.83 0.50
N PRO A 118 10.87 1.91 1.05
CA PRO A 118 9.42 2.00 1.16
C PRO A 118 8.75 1.82 -0.21
N PRO A 119 7.73 0.96 -0.34
CA PRO A 119 7.07 0.72 -1.60
C PRO A 119 6.25 1.92 -2.07
N ASP A 120 6.05 2.02 -3.39
CA ASP A 120 5.05 2.90 -3.98
C ASP A 120 3.64 2.37 -3.69
N LEU A 121 2.75 3.23 -3.21
CA LEU A 121 1.41 2.82 -2.77
C LEU A 121 0.31 3.02 -3.82
N THR A 122 0.65 3.40 -5.05
CA THR A 122 -0.37 3.70 -6.08
C THR A 122 -1.33 2.54 -6.33
N LEU A 123 -0.82 1.29 -6.27
CA LEU A 123 -1.58 0.07 -6.61
C LEU A 123 -1.72 -0.91 -5.44
N GLU A 124 -1.26 -0.54 -4.24
CA GLU A 124 -1.27 -1.46 -3.09
C GLU A 124 -2.65 -1.68 -2.49
N THR A 125 -3.60 -0.79 -2.78
CA THR A 125 -4.96 -0.83 -2.23
C THR A 125 -6.05 -1.01 -3.29
N SER A 126 -5.65 -1.43 -4.50
CA SER A 126 -6.56 -1.58 -5.64
C SER A 126 -6.98 -3.03 -5.89
#